data_62e8951605e31af68ba653e4558a5964
#
_entry.id   62e8951605e31af68ba653e4558a5964
#
_cell.length_a   1.000
_cell.length_b   1.000
_cell.length_c   1.000
_cell.angle_alpha   90.00
_cell.angle_beta   90.00
_cell.angle_gamma   90.00
#
_symmetry.space_group_name_H-M   'P 1'
#
loop_
_entity.id
_entity.type
_entity.pdbx_description
1 polymer ?
#
loop_
_entity_poly.entity_id
_entity_poly.type
_entity_poly.pdbx_seq_one_letter_code
_entity_poly.pdbx_strand_id
1 'polypeptide(L)'
;MATKKDPLGVQPKPITGSRTSLPRTHEIKARALAATRLLEDGWVEHDPQRAIIDDLIDYRDQTIGRLGNPLSGRRLSQFSQAGKSKTMAQLKAELAALRVALGLPPNPYQVVIVELDRRLNLKGFYQEVLRKLDDDFWDADVSAKVLENRIADFVRKLDVELLIADEVQHLRRKANDANEVTDRLKVFLDRGIVPLVLVGDEDSVPFFRANGKLAARLGNPLELAPLNPKGSVADAKLFKKFCGALDEGLMKNRIFPSSSMLTSNKTLDALLEVSSGHVGRVARLLSVAAPAAVRRGAACVEPYDLSRATREFAIGAGWLVTDPFSIAAP
;
A
#
# COMPACT_ATOMS: atom_id res chain seq x y z
N MET A 1 73.75 -37.42 -20.91
CA MET A 1 73.32 -36.58 -19.75
C MET A 1 71.83 -36.71 -19.59
N ALA A 2 71.36 -36.94 -18.40
CA ALA A 2 70.11 -37.60 -18.05
C ALA A 2 68.85 -36.77 -18.34
N THR A 3 67.90 -37.41 -19.01
CA THR A 3 66.51 -37.00 -19.13
C THR A 3 65.76 -37.42 -17.88
N LYS A 4 65.28 -36.46 -17.09
CA LYS A 4 64.35 -36.69 -15.98
C LYS A 4 62.94 -36.97 -16.55
N LYS A 5 62.43 -38.17 -16.30
CA LYS A 5 61.04 -38.54 -16.45
C LYS A 5 60.20 -37.87 -15.33
N ASP A 6 59.12 -37.16 -15.70
CA ASP A 6 58.06 -36.76 -14.80
C ASP A 6 57.12 -37.96 -14.56
N PRO A 7 56.91 -38.34 -13.29
CA PRO A 7 55.86 -39.35 -12.97
C PRO A 7 54.62 -38.60 -12.49
N LEU A 8 53.51 -38.81 -13.13
CA LEU A 8 52.15 -38.75 -12.65
C LEU A 8 51.21 -38.17 -13.74
N GLY A 9 50.96 -39.01 -14.76
CA GLY A 9 49.85 -38.76 -15.66
C GLY A 9 48.53 -39.04 -14.98
N VAL A 10 47.95 -38.00 -14.31
CA VAL A 10 46.58 -38.01 -13.92
C VAL A 10 45.83 -37.04 -14.85
N GLN A 11 45.19 -37.61 -15.87
CA GLN A 11 44.21 -36.86 -16.67
C GLN A 11 43.04 -36.51 -15.76
N PRO A 12 42.61 -35.21 -15.67
CA PRO A 12 41.41 -34.87 -14.95
C PRO A 12 40.20 -35.49 -15.66
N LYS A 13 39.45 -36.36 -14.94
CA LYS A 13 38.16 -36.85 -15.40
C LYS A 13 37.26 -35.67 -15.73
N PRO A 14 36.53 -35.69 -16.86
CA PRO A 14 35.53 -34.64 -17.14
C PRO A 14 34.47 -34.66 -16.07
N ILE A 15 34.30 -33.51 -15.41
CA ILE A 15 33.21 -33.27 -14.45
C ILE A 15 31.91 -33.24 -15.27
N THR A 16 31.29 -34.42 -15.47
CA THR A 16 29.93 -34.56 -15.95
C THR A 16 28.95 -34.28 -14.80
N GLY A 17 29.00 -33.09 -14.26
CA GLY A 17 28.00 -32.54 -13.33
C GLY A 17 26.96 -31.78 -14.16
N SER A 18 25.75 -32.30 -14.19
CA SER A 18 24.59 -31.73 -14.86
C SER A 18 24.46 -30.23 -14.61
N ARG A 19 24.85 -29.38 -15.57
CA ARG A 19 24.64 -27.92 -15.59
C ARG A 19 23.17 -27.52 -15.79
N THR A 20 22.23 -28.46 -15.80
CA THR A 20 20.81 -28.25 -16.09
C THR A 20 19.96 -27.83 -14.88
N SER A 21 20.45 -27.96 -13.65
CA SER A 21 19.67 -27.60 -12.45
C SER A 21 19.75 -26.11 -12.06
N LEU A 22 20.86 -25.43 -12.34
CA LEU A 22 21.06 -24.02 -11.99
C LEU A 22 20.13 -23.04 -12.76
N PRO A 23 19.90 -23.16 -14.08
CA PRO A 23 19.00 -22.28 -14.83
C PRO A 23 17.55 -22.40 -14.34
N ARG A 24 17.06 -23.64 -14.15
CA ARG A 24 15.68 -23.90 -13.70
C ARG A 24 15.41 -23.38 -12.28
N THR A 25 16.35 -23.51 -11.37
CA THR A 25 16.22 -22.99 -10.01
C THR A 25 16.21 -21.47 -10.00
N HIS A 26 17.01 -20.82 -10.85
CA HIS A 26 17.03 -19.37 -10.99
C HIS A 26 15.72 -18.85 -11.59
N GLU A 27 15.17 -19.51 -12.59
CA GLU A 27 13.87 -19.18 -13.19
C GLU A 27 12.71 -19.27 -12.18
N ILE A 28 12.66 -20.34 -11.38
CA ILE A 28 11.65 -20.51 -10.34
C ILE A 28 11.77 -19.39 -9.30
N LYS A 29 12.96 -19.04 -8.85
CA LYS A 29 13.19 -17.92 -7.91
C LYS A 29 12.75 -16.58 -8.51
N ALA A 30 13.11 -16.30 -9.75
CA ALA A 30 12.71 -15.07 -10.45
C ALA A 30 11.18 -14.98 -10.58
N ARG A 31 10.52 -16.07 -10.96
CA ARG A 31 9.07 -16.13 -11.10
C ARG A 31 8.35 -16.01 -9.75
N ALA A 32 8.86 -16.61 -8.68
CA ALA A 32 8.32 -16.43 -7.34
C ALA A 32 8.46 -14.99 -6.84
N LEU A 33 9.60 -14.33 -7.10
CA LEU A 33 9.80 -12.92 -6.80
C LEU A 33 8.86 -12.02 -7.62
N ALA A 34 8.66 -12.32 -8.89
CA ALA A 34 7.72 -11.61 -9.75
C ALA A 34 6.28 -11.73 -9.23
N ALA A 35 5.86 -12.91 -8.72
CA ALA A 35 4.57 -13.09 -8.07
C ALA A 35 4.41 -12.22 -6.83
N THR A 36 5.43 -12.16 -5.98
CA THR A 36 5.42 -11.28 -4.79
C THR A 36 5.26 -9.82 -5.19
N ARG A 37 6.10 -9.33 -6.11
CA ARG A 37 6.04 -7.93 -6.58
C ARG A 37 4.70 -7.59 -7.23
N LEU A 38 4.15 -8.48 -8.06
CA LEU A 38 2.85 -8.26 -8.67
C LEU A 38 1.74 -8.06 -7.62
N LEU A 39 1.74 -8.87 -6.57
CA LEU A 39 0.69 -8.85 -5.55
C LEU A 39 0.92 -7.77 -4.47
N GLU A 40 2.17 -7.48 -4.14
CA GLU A 40 2.52 -6.44 -3.15
C GLU A 40 2.60 -5.04 -3.77
N ASP A 41 3.17 -4.88 -4.97
CA ASP A 41 3.39 -3.58 -5.61
C ASP A 41 2.38 -3.27 -6.73
N GLY A 42 1.82 -4.30 -7.39
CA GLY A 42 0.89 -4.14 -8.51
C GLY A 42 -0.44 -3.50 -8.10
N TRP A 43 -1.05 -2.73 -8.97
CA TRP A 43 -2.39 -2.19 -8.79
C TRP A 43 -3.43 -3.12 -9.41
N VAL A 44 -4.49 -3.39 -8.65
CA VAL A 44 -5.68 -4.09 -9.13
C VAL A 44 -6.86 -3.16 -8.97
N GLU A 45 -7.57 -2.88 -10.06
CA GLU A 45 -8.70 -1.96 -10.06
C GLU A 45 -9.80 -2.43 -9.12
N HIS A 46 -10.19 -1.56 -8.18
CA HIS A 46 -11.26 -1.77 -7.23
C HIS A 46 -12.11 -0.50 -7.15
N ASP A 47 -13.37 -0.60 -7.56
CA ASP A 47 -14.24 0.56 -7.75
C ASP A 47 -14.30 1.50 -6.53
N PRO A 48 -14.38 1.02 -5.26
CA PRO A 48 -14.30 1.90 -4.09
C PRO A 48 -12.98 2.68 -3.96
N GLN A 49 -11.84 2.05 -4.30
CA GLN A 49 -10.54 2.74 -4.30
C GLN A 49 -10.46 3.75 -5.46
N ARG A 50 -11.03 3.41 -6.62
CA ARG A 50 -11.14 4.30 -7.76
C ARG A 50 -11.91 5.58 -7.39
N ALA A 51 -13.08 5.43 -6.76
CA ALA A 51 -13.90 6.57 -6.32
C ALA A 51 -13.14 7.50 -5.36
N ILE A 52 -12.31 6.95 -4.46
CA ILE A 52 -11.44 7.75 -3.58
C ILE A 52 -10.39 8.50 -4.38
N ILE A 53 -9.73 7.85 -5.34
CA ILE A 53 -8.72 8.49 -6.17
C ILE A 53 -9.34 9.64 -6.97
N ASP A 54 -10.51 9.42 -7.56
CA ASP A 54 -11.22 10.43 -8.34
C ASP A 54 -11.63 11.63 -7.46
N ASP A 55 -12.19 11.40 -6.25
CA ASP A 55 -12.48 12.50 -5.29
C ASP A 55 -11.22 13.28 -4.90
N LEU A 56 -10.08 12.61 -4.71
CA LEU A 56 -8.84 13.26 -4.33
C LEU A 56 -8.19 14.04 -5.50
N ILE A 57 -8.36 13.58 -6.73
CA ILE A 57 -7.98 14.36 -7.93
C ILE A 57 -8.84 15.61 -8.04
N ASP A 58 -10.16 15.46 -7.94
CA ASP A 58 -11.10 16.59 -7.96
C ASP A 58 -10.81 17.58 -6.82
N TYR A 59 -10.55 17.08 -5.62
CA TYR A 59 -10.17 17.89 -4.46
C TYR A 59 -8.89 18.70 -4.73
N ARG A 60 -7.85 18.05 -5.23
CA ARG A 60 -6.61 18.72 -5.62
C ARG A 60 -6.87 19.81 -6.65
N ASP A 61 -7.63 19.54 -7.71
CA ASP A 61 -7.90 20.48 -8.79
C ASP A 61 -8.71 21.70 -8.32
N GLN A 62 -9.65 21.49 -7.39
CA GLN A 62 -10.42 22.57 -6.77
C GLN A 62 -9.61 23.46 -5.83
N THR A 63 -8.51 22.96 -5.28
CA THR A 63 -7.75 23.64 -4.22
C THR A 63 -6.46 24.28 -4.68
N ILE A 64 -5.84 23.79 -5.76
CA ILE A 64 -4.53 24.28 -6.26
C ILE A 64 -4.54 25.78 -6.56
N GLY A 65 -5.59 26.29 -7.19
CA GLY A 65 -5.74 27.73 -7.49
C GLY A 65 -6.15 28.60 -6.30
N ARG A 66 -6.28 28.03 -5.10
CA ARG A 66 -6.76 28.69 -3.89
C ARG A 66 -5.73 28.72 -2.76
N LEU A 67 -4.49 28.35 -3.03
CA LEU A 67 -3.42 28.42 -2.03
C LEU A 67 -3.31 29.82 -1.43
N GLY A 68 -3.07 29.90 -0.12
CA GLY A 68 -3.10 31.14 0.66
C GLY A 68 -4.49 31.55 1.16
N ASN A 69 -5.56 30.88 0.72
CA ASN A 69 -6.92 31.02 1.26
C ASN A 69 -7.30 29.78 2.06
N PRO A 70 -8.28 29.88 2.99
CA PRO A 70 -8.72 28.71 3.75
C PRO A 70 -9.15 27.56 2.85
N LEU A 71 -8.56 26.37 3.10
CA LEU A 71 -8.86 25.14 2.41
C LEU A 71 -9.67 24.22 3.31
N SER A 72 -10.46 23.35 2.69
CA SER A 72 -10.97 22.15 3.35
C SER A 72 -9.96 21.03 3.17
N GLY A 73 -9.83 20.11 4.12
CA GLY A 73 -9.05 18.89 3.98
C GLY A 73 -9.92 17.70 3.56
N ARG A 74 -9.28 16.53 3.44
CA ARG A 74 -9.94 15.22 3.27
C ARG A 74 -9.46 14.27 4.35
N ARG A 75 -10.29 13.29 4.71
CA ARG A 75 -9.92 12.24 5.66
C ARG A 75 -10.38 10.87 5.18
N LEU A 76 -9.54 9.87 5.43
CA LEU A 76 -9.82 8.46 5.20
C LEU A 76 -9.45 7.68 6.47
N SER A 77 -10.45 7.18 7.20
CA SER A 77 -10.27 6.43 8.45
C SER A 77 -10.92 5.07 8.30
N GLN A 78 -10.12 4.05 8.04
CA GLN A 78 -10.62 2.70 7.75
C GLN A 78 -9.71 1.65 8.36
N PHE A 79 -10.23 0.45 8.53
CA PHE A 79 -9.50 -0.69 9.08
C PHE A 79 -8.13 -0.88 8.43
N SER A 80 -7.21 -1.42 9.22
CA SER A 80 -5.92 -1.87 8.69
C SER A 80 -6.14 -2.85 7.54
N GLN A 81 -5.28 -2.79 6.51
CA GLN A 81 -5.35 -3.64 5.32
C GLN A 81 -6.59 -3.44 4.42
N ALA A 82 -7.32 -2.34 4.58
CA ALA A 82 -8.35 -1.93 3.62
C ALA A 82 -7.76 -1.48 2.25
N GLY A 83 -6.44 -1.32 2.14
CA GLY A 83 -5.77 -0.87 0.91
C GLY A 83 -5.48 0.63 0.84
N LYS A 84 -5.61 1.37 1.95
CA LYS A 84 -5.40 2.84 2.02
C LYS A 84 -4.09 3.31 1.41
N SER A 85 -2.97 2.81 1.92
CA SER A 85 -1.62 3.23 1.46
C SER A 85 -1.40 2.91 -0.02
N LYS A 86 -1.97 1.78 -0.50
CA LYS A 86 -1.97 1.42 -1.92
C LYS A 86 -2.76 2.42 -2.76
N THR A 87 -3.94 2.85 -2.29
CA THR A 87 -4.77 3.88 -2.93
C THR A 87 -4.00 5.20 -3.04
N MET A 88 -3.30 5.61 -1.97
CA MET A 88 -2.49 6.83 -1.98
C MET A 88 -1.27 6.74 -2.92
N ALA A 89 -0.63 5.58 -2.97
CA ALA A 89 0.47 5.34 -3.91
C ALA A 89 0.00 5.38 -5.37
N GLN A 90 -1.16 4.80 -5.67
CA GLN A 90 -1.76 4.84 -6.99
C GLN A 90 -2.17 6.27 -7.40
N LEU A 91 -2.80 7.02 -6.50
CA LEU A 91 -3.09 8.44 -6.71
C LEU A 91 -1.83 9.23 -7.08
N LYS A 92 -0.74 9.04 -6.33
CA LYS A 92 0.55 9.69 -6.63
C LYS A 92 1.06 9.33 -8.03
N ALA A 93 0.98 8.06 -8.41
CA ALA A 93 1.42 7.60 -9.72
C ALA A 93 0.56 8.19 -10.86
N GLU A 94 -0.75 8.27 -10.68
CA GLU A 94 -1.66 8.83 -11.68
C GLU A 94 -1.50 10.34 -11.86
N LEU A 95 -1.35 11.09 -10.77
CA LEU A 95 -1.07 12.53 -10.84
C LEU A 95 0.28 12.80 -11.53
N ALA A 96 1.30 11.99 -11.26
CA ALA A 96 2.57 12.09 -11.95
C ALA A 96 2.44 11.79 -13.46
N ALA A 97 1.66 10.77 -13.83
CA ALA A 97 1.38 10.44 -15.23
C ALA A 97 0.57 11.54 -15.92
N LEU A 98 -0.44 12.10 -15.25
CA LEU A 98 -1.24 13.22 -15.74
C LEU A 98 -0.36 14.45 -16.01
N ARG A 99 0.56 14.77 -15.09
CA ARG A 99 1.50 15.89 -15.26
C ARG A 99 2.34 15.73 -16.53
N VAL A 100 2.87 14.53 -16.76
CA VAL A 100 3.63 14.23 -17.99
C VAL A 100 2.74 14.31 -19.23
N ALA A 101 1.50 13.82 -19.18
CA ALA A 101 0.55 13.87 -20.29
C ALA A 101 0.18 15.32 -20.67
N LEU A 102 0.22 16.25 -19.71
CA LEU A 102 0.02 17.68 -19.92
C LEU A 102 1.30 18.40 -20.44
N GLY A 103 2.38 17.68 -20.71
CA GLY A 103 3.65 18.25 -21.19
C GLY A 103 4.45 19.00 -20.12
N LEU A 104 4.10 18.82 -18.83
CA LEU A 104 4.82 19.42 -17.72
C LEU A 104 6.01 18.52 -17.30
N PRO A 105 7.11 19.10 -16.80
CA PRO A 105 8.24 18.30 -16.33
C PRO A 105 7.84 17.43 -15.13
N PRO A 106 8.41 16.21 -15.00
CA PRO A 106 8.18 15.38 -13.81
C PRO A 106 8.51 16.13 -12.51
N ASN A 107 7.67 15.99 -11.51
CA ASN A 107 7.88 16.61 -10.20
C ASN A 107 7.77 15.52 -9.09
N PRO A 108 8.87 15.12 -8.45
CA PRO A 108 8.85 14.11 -7.39
C PRO A 108 8.12 14.59 -6.13
N TYR A 109 7.97 15.91 -5.97
CA TYR A 109 7.31 16.55 -4.82
C TYR A 109 5.85 16.89 -5.08
N GLN A 110 5.31 16.62 -6.28
CA GLN A 110 3.92 16.93 -6.62
C GLN A 110 2.93 16.40 -5.58
N VAL A 111 3.13 15.15 -5.14
CA VAL A 111 2.38 14.52 -4.04
C VAL A 111 3.37 14.04 -2.98
N VAL A 112 3.30 14.64 -1.81
CA VAL A 112 4.14 14.29 -0.67
C VAL A 112 3.35 13.40 0.28
N ILE A 113 3.83 12.18 0.51
CA ILE A 113 3.25 11.22 1.46
C ILE A 113 4.17 11.13 2.67
N VAL A 114 3.65 11.46 3.85
CA VAL A 114 4.34 11.38 5.13
C VAL A 114 3.69 10.30 5.97
N GLU A 115 4.40 9.21 6.20
CA GLU A 115 4.00 8.16 7.13
C GLU A 115 4.43 8.55 8.54
N LEU A 116 3.48 8.57 9.48
CA LEU A 116 3.72 9.02 10.84
C LEU A 116 4.11 7.85 11.74
N ASP A 117 5.25 7.96 12.42
CA ASP A 117 5.69 6.98 13.40
C ASP A 117 5.02 7.24 14.77
N ARG A 118 4.89 6.19 15.59
CA ARG A 118 4.20 6.16 16.90
C ARG A 118 4.68 7.19 17.93
N ARG A 119 5.74 7.95 17.65
CA ARG A 119 6.38 8.89 18.58
C ARG A 119 6.31 10.35 18.15
N LEU A 120 5.62 10.68 17.09
CA LEU A 120 5.60 12.03 16.56
C LEU A 120 4.55 12.90 17.27
N ASN A 121 5.01 14.08 17.71
CA ASN A 121 4.15 15.20 18.05
C ASN A 121 4.00 16.12 16.82
N LEU A 122 3.27 17.20 16.92
CA LEU A 122 3.09 18.16 15.83
C LEU A 122 4.41 18.69 15.23
N LYS A 123 5.40 19.00 16.10
CA LYS A 123 6.73 19.46 15.65
C LYS A 123 7.42 18.37 14.83
N GLY A 124 7.39 17.13 15.30
CA GLY A 124 7.91 15.98 14.58
C GLY A 124 7.19 15.74 13.25
N PHE A 125 5.88 15.94 13.19
CA PHE A 125 5.13 15.90 11.93
C PHE A 125 5.67 16.94 10.92
N TYR A 126 5.84 18.20 11.33
CA TYR A 126 6.40 19.22 10.45
C TYR A 126 7.83 18.92 10.02
N GLN A 127 8.65 18.38 10.92
CA GLN A 127 9.99 17.92 10.62
C GLN A 127 9.99 16.81 9.56
N GLU A 128 9.09 15.81 9.69
CA GLU A 128 8.95 14.76 8.68
C GLU A 128 8.47 15.30 7.31
N VAL A 129 7.56 16.27 7.30
CA VAL A 129 7.17 16.96 6.06
C VAL A 129 8.38 17.61 5.40
N LEU A 130 9.15 18.38 6.16
CA LEU A 130 10.37 19.06 5.65
C LEU A 130 11.42 18.06 5.18
N ARG A 131 11.61 16.95 5.90
CA ARG A 131 12.51 15.86 5.48
C ARG A 131 12.09 15.26 4.14
N LYS A 132 10.79 15.08 3.89
CA LYS A 132 10.24 14.61 2.62
C LYS A 132 10.33 15.64 1.49
N LEU A 133 10.53 16.91 1.84
CA LEU A 133 10.77 18.01 0.91
C LEU A 133 12.27 18.30 0.68
N ASP A 134 13.15 17.41 1.19
CA ASP A 134 14.60 17.51 1.12
C ASP A 134 15.14 18.83 1.69
N ASP A 135 14.57 19.29 2.83
CA ASP A 135 15.08 20.43 3.56
C ASP A 135 16.30 20.02 4.39
N ASP A 136 17.47 20.59 4.12
CA ASP A 136 18.73 20.29 4.82
C ASP A 136 18.67 20.56 6.33
N PHE A 137 17.70 21.37 6.80
CA PHE A 137 17.52 21.73 8.21
C PHE A 137 16.19 21.22 8.78
N TRP A 138 15.71 20.10 8.27
CA TRP A 138 14.41 19.51 8.66
C TRP A 138 14.33 19.22 10.17
N ASP A 139 15.44 18.87 10.83
CA ASP A 139 15.54 18.51 12.25
C ASP A 139 15.86 19.70 13.18
N ALA A 140 15.93 20.93 12.65
CA ALA A 140 16.27 22.12 13.40
C ALA A 140 15.39 22.28 14.66
N ASP A 141 16.03 22.61 15.80
CA ASP A 141 15.34 22.85 17.07
C ASP A 141 14.75 24.26 17.13
N VAL A 142 13.73 24.49 16.32
CA VAL A 142 12.96 25.74 16.24
C VAL A 142 11.50 25.52 16.57
N SER A 143 10.72 26.59 16.71
CA SER A 143 9.29 26.49 17.02
C SER A 143 8.50 25.87 15.86
N ALA A 144 7.37 25.21 16.19
CA ALA A 144 6.46 24.64 15.18
C ALA A 144 5.99 25.70 14.17
N LYS A 145 5.85 26.95 14.56
CA LYS A 145 5.48 28.05 13.65
C LYS A 145 6.56 28.35 12.61
N VAL A 146 7.83 28.27 12.99
CA VAL A 146 8.96 28.43 12.06
C VAL A 146 8.98 27.30 11.06
N LEU A 147 8.82 26.04 11.51
CA LEU A 147 8.75 24.88 10.63
C LEU A 147 7.56 24.97 9.65
N GLU A 148 6.40 25.40 10.13
CA GLU A 148 5.19 25.60 9.32
C GLU A 148 5.41 26.66 8.23
N ASN A 149 6.08 27.77 8.53
CA ASN A 149 6.44 28.79 7.53
C ASN A 149 7.42 28.22 6.48
N ARG A 150 8.42 27.44 6.92
CA ARG A 150 9.34 26.75 5.99
C ARG A 150 8.60 25.78 5.09
N ILE A 151 7.66 25.00 5.62
CA ILE A 151 6.80 24.13 4.80
C ILE A 151 6.09 24.95 3.71
N ALA A 152 5.48 26.10 4.09
CA ALA A 152 4.79 26.98 3.14
C ALA A 152 5.74 27.51 2.03
N ASP A 153 7.00 27.78 2.36
CA ASP A 153 7.99 28.22 1.38
C ASP A 153 8.41 27.09 0.45
N PHE A 154 8.67 25.88 1.00
CA PHE A 154 9.01 24.69 0.20
C PHE A 154 7.85 24.24 -0.69
N VAL A 155 6.61 24.27 -0.20
CA VAL A 155 5.42 23.97 -1.01
C VAL A 155 5.36 24.83 -2.26
N ARG A 156 5.59 26.14 -2.12
CA ARG A 156 5.59 27.07 -3.28
C ARG A 156 6.80 26.84 -4.19
N LYS A 157 7.99 26.65 -3.61
CA LYS A 157 9.25 26.47 -4.36
C LYS A 157 9.26 25.18 -5.17
N LEU A 158 8.71 24.09 -4.61
CA LEU A 158 8.74 22.76 -5.20
C LEU A 158 7.43 22.39 -5.93
N ASP A 159 6.47 23.31 -6.01
CA ASP A 159 5.17 23.07 -6.64
C ASP A 159 4.48 21.83 -6.08
N VAL A 160 4.34 21.78 -4.74
CA VAL A 160 3.64 20.70 -4.05
C VAL A 160 2.14 20.90 -4.19
N GLU A 161 1.46 19.91 -4.74
CA GLU A 161 0.04 19.99 -5.04
C GLU A 161 -0.86 19.29 -4.01
N LEU A 162 -0.30 18.29 -3.31
CA LEU A 162 -1.03 17.51 -2.30
C LEU A 162 -0.09 16.99 -1.22
N LEU A 163 -0.48 17.18 0.04
CA LEU A 163 0.17 16.58 1.20
C LEU A 163 -0.74 15.50 1.81
N ILE A 164 -0.22 14.29 1.95
CA ILE A 164 -0.90 13.15 2.55
C ILE A 164 -0.16 12.78 3.83
N ALA A 165 -0.85 12.85 4.97
CA ALA A 165 -0.35 12.35 6.25
C ALA A 165 -1.00 10.97 6.51
N ASP A 166 -0.21 9.91 6.45
CA ASP A 166 -0.66 8.54 6.74
C ASP A 166 -0.37 8.17 8.19
N GLU A 167 -1.15 7.25 8.75
CA GLU A 167 -1.08 6.78 10.13
C GLU A 167 -1.34 7.90 11.16
N VAL A 168 -2.32 8.80 10.89
CA VAL A 168 -2.59 9.98 11.72
C VAL A 168 -3.00 9.67 13.16
N GLN A 169 -3.41 8.44 13.50
CA GLN A 169 -3.62 8.00 14.87
C GLN A 169 -2.37 8.13 15.73
N HIS A 170 -1.18 8.15 15.13
CA HIS A 170 0.09 8.31 15.82
C HIS A 170 0.39 9.75 16.27
N LEU A 171 -0.35 10.74 15.78
CA LEU A 171 -0.30 12.12 16.28
C LEU A 171 -0.91 12.28 17.70
N ARG A 172 -1.52 11.22 18.24
CA ARG A 172 -2.21 11.25 19.53
C ARG A 172 -1.32 10.73 20.64
N ARG A 173 -0.59 11.61 21.32
CA ARG A 173 0.29 11.20 22.43
C ARG A 173 -0.37 11.25 23.82
N LYS A 174 -1.25 12.23 24.10
CA LYS A 174 -2.03 12.37 25.35
C LYS A 174 -3.36 13.06 25.06
N ALA A 175 -4.35 12.88 25.91
CA ALA A 175 -5.68 13.48 25.70
C ALA A 175 -5.63 15.02 25.58
N ASN A 176 -4.74 15.69 26.29
CA ASN A 176 -4.55 17.15 26.20
C ASN A 176 -3.79 17.58 24.94
N ASP A 177 -2.87 16.76 24.42
CA ASP A 177 -2.09 17.05 23.21
C ASP A 177 -2.95 16.93 21.94
N ALA A 178 -4.03 16.12 21.97
CA ALA A 178 -4.90 15.92 20.82
C ALA A 178 -5.59 17.23 20.39
N ASN A 179 -6.00 18.06 21.31
CA ASN A 179 -6.65 19.35 21.00
C ASN A 179 -5.63 20.33 20.38
N GLU A 180 -4.40 20.37 20.88
CA GLU A 180 -3.37 21.25 20.32
C GLU A 180 -3.01 20.84 18.89
N VAL A 181 -2.80 19.55 18.63
CA VAL A 181 -2.48 19.05 17.30
C VAL A 181 -3.62 19.31 16.31
N THR A 182 -4.87 19.03 16.70
CA THR A 182 -6.03 19.25 15.84
C THR A 182 -6.29 20.73 15.58
N ASP A 183 -6.08 21.60 16.55
CA ASP A 183 -6.18 23.06 16.36
C ASP A 183 -5.11 23.58 15.40
N ARG A 184 -3.90 23.04 15.47
CA ARG A 184 -2.81 23.40 14.54
C ARG A 184 -3.04 22.90 13.13
N LEU A 185 -3.56 21.68 12.95
CA LEU A 185 -3.95 21.18 11.64
C LEU A 185 -5.07 22.03 11.02
N LYS A 186 -6.02 22.49 11.85
CA LYS A 186 -7.03 23.45 11.42
C LYS A 186 -6.37 24.75 10.95
N VAL A 187 -5.45 25.33 11.73
CA VAL A 187 -4.72 26.56 11.35
C VAL A 187 -3.93 26.35 10.06
N PHE A 188 -3.33 25.16 9.86
CA PHE A 188 -2.61 24.81 8.65
C PHE A 188 -3.53 24.87 7.42
N LEU A 189 -4.75 24.33 7.54
CA LEU A 189 -5.78 24.41 6.49
C LEU A 189 -6.32 25.84 6.32
N ASP A 190 -6.55 26.58 7.41
CA ASP A 190 -7.01 27.97 7.35
C ASP A 190 -6.00 28.91 6.67
N ARG A 191 -4.70 28.61 6.75
CA ARG A 191 -3.64 29.33 6.02
C ARG A 191 -3.54 28.94 4.55
N GLY A 192 -4.20 27.86 4.13
CA GLY A 192 -4.16 27.40 2.76
C GLY A 192 -2.76 27.05 2.26
N ILE A 193 -1.94 26.41 3.10
CA ILE A 193 -0.53 26.11 2.79
C ILE A 193 -0.45 25.10 1.64
N VAL A 194 -1.17 24.00 1.77
CA VAL A 194 -1.25 22.92 0.77
C VAL A 194 -2.52 22.11 1.01
N PRO A 195 -3.15 21.56 -0.04
CA PRO A 195 -4.24 20.60 0.12
C PRO A 195 -3.79 19.42 0.98
N LEU A 196 -4.57 19.07 2.02
CA LEU A 196 -4.19 18.09 3.05
C LEU A 196 -5.17 16.93 3.09
N VAL A 197 -4.64 15.70 3.02
CA VAL A 197 -5.37 14.45 3.23
C VAL A 197 -4.83 13.76 4.48
N LEU A 198 -5.72 13.44 5.40
CA LEU A 198 -5.40 12.73 6.64
C LEU A 198 -5.88 11.29 6.52
N VAL A 199 -4.96 10.34 6.55
CA VAL A 199 -5.21 8.91 6.41
C VAL A 199 -4.88 8.21 7.72
N GLY A 200 -5.73 7.32 8.17
CA GLY A 200 -5.52 6.56 9.40
C GLY A 200 -6.35 5.28 9.45
N ASP A 201 -6.16 4.54 10.53
CA ASP A 201 -7.01 3.39 10.85
C ASP A 201 -8.26 3.81 11.66
N GLU A 202 -9.00 2.82 12.18
CA GLU A 202 -10.18 3.05 13.02
C GLU A 202 -9.84 3.82 14.32
N ASP A 203 -8.62 3.69 14.82
CA ASP A 203 -8.16 4.44 16.01
C ASP A 203 -8.01 5.93 15.74
N SER A 204 -7.98 6.36 14.49
CA SER A 204 -7.98 7.78 14.10
C SER A 204 -9.36 8.45 14.22
N VAL A 205 -10.45 7.69 14.24
CA VAL A 205 -11.82 8.22 14.32
C VAL A 205 -12.05 9.07 15.58
N PRO A 206 -11.65 8.62 16.80
CA PRO A 206 -11.75 9.44 17.98
C PRO A 206 -10.93 10.75 17.92
N PHE A 207 -9.77 10.72 17.25
CA PHE A 207 -8.94 11.91 17.02
C PHE A 207 -9.71 12.99 16.25
N PHE A 208 -10.40 12.62 15.17
CA PHE A 208 -11.20 13.57 14.39
C PHE A 208 -12.47 14.02 15.12
N ARG A 209 -13.09 13.15 15.92
CA ARG A 209 -14.30 13.48 16.70
C ARG A 209 -14.01 14.40 17.89
N ALA A 210 -12.79 14.35 18.43
CA ALA A 210 -12.41 15.15 19.58
C ALA A 210 -12.43 16.67 19.30
N ASN A 211 -12.27 17.08 18.03
CA ASN A 211 -12.27 18.48 17.62
C ASN A 211 -13.26 18.73 16.47
N GLY A 212 -14.47 19.17 16.82
CA GLY A 212 -15.53 19.46 15.84
C GLY A 212 -15.14 20.55 14.82
N LYS A 213 -14.23 21.47 15.18
CA LYS A 213 -13.75 22.52 14.26
C LYS A 213 -12.86 21.95 13.17
N LEU A 214 -11.96 21.00 13.50
CA LEU A 214 -11.17 20.28 12.51
C LEU A 214 -12.07 19.36 11.69
N ALA A 215 -12.98 18.61 12.33
CA ALA A 215 -13.91 17.72 11.63
C ALA A 215 -14.73 18.47 10.57
N ALA A 216 -15.20 19.68 10.89
CA ALA A 216 -15.93 20.53 9.94
C ALA A 216 -15.04 21.00 8.75
N ARG A 217 -13.73 21.12 8.95
CA ARG A 217 -12.76 21.48 7.88
C ARG A 217 -12.41 20.30 6.99
N LEU A 218 -12.52 19.06 7.48
CA LEU A 218 -12.14 17.86 6.73
C LEU A 218 -13.25 17.34 5.81
N GLY A 219 -14.45 17.93 5.84
CA GLY A 219 -15.58 17.47 5.06
C GLY A 219 -16.05 16.04 5.41
N ASN A 220 -16.79 15.42 4.52
CA ASN A 220 -17.23 14.04 4.68
C ASN A 220 -16.04 13.08 4.63
N PRO A 221 -16.04 12.04 5.48
CA PRO A 221 -15.00 11.03 5.42
C PRO A 221 -15.08 10.28 4.08
N LEU A 222 -13.93 9.99 3.51
CA LEU A 222 -13.80 9.02 2.43
C LEU A 222 -13.93 7.61 3.03
N GLU A 223 -14.64 6.73 2.36
CA GLU A 223 -14.94 5.41 2.87
C GLU A 223 -14.35 4.29 2.00
N LEU A 224 -13.69 3.35 2.65
CA LEU A 224 -13.18 2.12 2.05
C LEU A 224 -13.60 0.94 2.94
N ALA A 225 -14.93 0.78 3.07
CA ALA A 225 -15.53 -0.23 3.92
C ALA A 225 -15.23 -1.64 3.41
N PRO A 226 -15.15 -2.65 4.31
CA PRO A 226 -15.09 -4.04 3.89
C PRO A 226 -16.35 -4.41 3.11
N LEU A 227 -16.19 -5.18 2.05
CA LEU A 227 -17.31 -5.68 1.25
C LEU A 227 -18.13 -6.72 2.04
N ASN A 228 -19.45 -6.67 1.88
CA ASN A 228 -20.38 -7.63 2.47
C ASN A 228 -21.10 -8.46 1.38
N PRO A 229 -20.45 -9.42 0.72
CA PRO A 229 -21.05 -10.20 -0.37
C PRO A 229 -22.29 -11.00 0.02
N LYS A 230 -22.44 -11.36 1.30
CA LYS A 230 -23.63 -12.08 1.80
C LYS A 230 -24.85 -11.17 1.99
N GLY A 231 -24.62 -9.88 2.24
CA GLY A 231 -25.66 -8.89 2.47
C GLY A 231 -25.96 -7.99 1.26
N SER A 232 -25.06 -7.98 0.25
CA SER A 232 -25.16 -7.08 -0.90
C SER A 232 -24.75 -7.75 -2.21
N VAL A 233 -25.65 -7.76 -3.18
CA VAL A 233 -25.35 -8.26 -4.55
C VAL A 233 -24.27 -7.42 -5.23
N ALA A 234 -24.23 -6.11 -4.97
CA ALA A 234 -23.20 -5.23 -5.50
C ALA A 234 -21.82 -5.61 -4.95
N ASP A 235 -21.71 -5.80 -3.63
CA ASP A 235 -20.48 -6.21 -2.98
C ASP A 235 -20.00 -7.59 -3.44
N ALA A 236 -20.93 -8.52 -3.67
CA ALA A 236 -20.61 -9.84 -4.21
C ALA A 236 -19.98 -9.73 -5.60
N LYS A 237 -20.51 -8.85 -6.45
CA LYS A 237 -19.94 -8.57 -7.79
C LYS A 237 -18.55 -7.94 -7.68
N LEU A 238 -18.38 -6.94 -6.81
CA LEU A 238 -17.09 -6.27 -6.58
C LEU A 238 -16.03 -7.23 -6.04
N PHE A 239 -16.39 -8.06 -5.06
CA PHE A 239 -15.48 -9.06 -4.49
C PHE A 239 -15.04 -10.09 -5.53
N LYS A 240 -16.00 -10.61 -6.30
CA LYS A 240 -15.72 -11.54 -7.40
C LYS A 240 -14.85 -10.90 -8.49
N LYS A 241 -15.15 -9.64 -8.89
CA LYS A 241 -14.37 -8.86 -9.87
C LYS A 241 -12.92 -8.71 -9.39
N PHE A 242 -12.72 -8.36 -8.14
CA PHE A 242 -11.38 -8.19 -7.56
C PHE A 242 -10.59 -9.50 -7.52
N CYS A 243 -11.18 -10.59 -7.05
CA CYS A 243 -10.54 -11.91 -7.03
C CYS A 243 -10.20 -12.38 -8.46
N GLY A 244 -11.08 -12.15 -9.43
CA GLY A 244 -10.84 -12.46 -10.83
C GLY A 244 -9.69 -11.67 -11.43
N ALA A 245 -9.60 -10.37 -11.13
CA ALA A 245 -8.53 -9.51 -11.59
C ALA A 245 -7.15 -9.93 -11.03
N LEU A 246 -7.10 -10.41 -9.78
CA LEU A 246 -5.87 -10.99 -9.21
C LEU A 246 -5.45 -12.25 -9.96
N ASP A 247 -6.40 -13.16 -10.25
CA ASP A 247 -6.14 -14.42 -10.99
C ASP A 247 -5.66 -14.13 -12.41
N GLU A 248 -6.36 -13.23 -13.13
CA GLU A 248 -5.93 -12.77 -14.46
C GLU A 248 -4.55 -12.11 -14.43
N GLY A 249 -4.26 -11.30 -13.42
CA GLY A 249 -2.96 -10.67 -13.24
C GLY A 249 -1.84 -11.70 -13.15
N LEU A 250 -2.05 -12.77 -12.38
CA LEU A 250 -1.08 -13.86 -12.24
C LEU A 250 -0.83 -14.57 -13.59
N MET A 251 -1.86 -14.78 -14.42
CA MET A 251 -1.71 -15.37 -15.75
C MET A 251 -1.07 -14.41 -16.76
N LYS A 252 -1.54 -13.16 -16.84
CA LYS A 252 -1.02 -12.15 -17.78
C LYS A 252 0.49 -11.90 -17.58
N ASN A 253 0.94 -11.91 -16.33
CA ASN A 253 2.35 -11.75 -15.99
C ASN A 253 3.14 -13.07 -16.06
N ARG A 254 2.55 -14.15 -16.63
CA ARG A 254 3.18 -15.45 -16.79
C ARG A 254 3.71 -16.06 -15.50
N ILE A 255 3.08 -15.71 -14.36
CA ILE A 255 3.38 -16.34 -13.08
C ILE A 255 2.87 -17.78 -13.10
N PHE A 256 1.67 -17.98 -13.61
CA PHE A 256 1.07 -19.31 -13.80
C PHE A 256 0.56 -19.50 -15.22
N PRO A 257 0.63 -20.74 -15.76
CA PRO A 257 0.07 -21.07 -17.07
C PRO A 257 -1.45 -21.27 -17.03
N SER A 258 -2.04 -21.47 -15.84
CA SER A 258 -3.47 -21.77 -15.67
C SER A 258 -4.11 -20.88 -14.64
N SER A 259 -5.44 -20.68 -14.74
CA SER A 259 -6.25 -19.99 -13.75
C SER A 259 -6.25 -20.74 -12.42
N SER A 260 -6.17 -19.98 -11.33
CA SER A 260 -6.30 -20.48 -9.95
C SER A 260 -7.77 -20.65 -9.53
N MET A 261 -8.71 -20.33 -10.41
CA MET A 261 -10.15 -20.41 -10.18
C MET A 261 -10.61 -19.66 -8.89
N LEU A 262 -9.99 -18.50 -8.62
CA LEU A 262 -10.29 -17.69 -7.45
C LEU A 262 -11.74 -17.20 -7.43
N THR A 263 -12.45 -17.25 -8.55
CA THR A 263 -13.85 -16.85 -8.71
C THR A 263 -14.85 -18.01 -8.56
N SER A 264 -14.38 -19.24 -8.26
CA SER A 264 -15.30 -20.34 -7.94
C SER A 264 -16.03 -20.07 -6.61
N ASN A 265 -17.28 -20.47 -6.51
CA ASN A 265 -18.10 -20.18 -5.32
C ASN A 265 -17.41 -20.64 -4.02
N LYS A 266 -16.91 -21.87 -4.01
CA LYS A 266 -16.21 -22.43 -2.84
C LYS A 266 -14.98 -21.60 -2.45
N THR A 267 -14.18 -21.19 -3.42
CA THR A 267 -12.98 -20.37 -3.18
C THR A 267 -13.36 -18.95 -2.72
N LEU A 268 -14.39 -18.34 -3.33
CA LEU A 268 -14.86 -17.02 -2.95
C LEU A 268 -15.38 -16.99 -1.50
N ASP A 269 -16.17 -18.00 -1.10
CA ASP A 269 -16.69 -18.10 0.27
C ASP A 269 -15.55 -18.23 1.29
N ALA A 270 -14.56 -19.05 0.99
CA ALA A 270 -13.38 -19.21 1.85
C ALA A 270 -12.50 -17.94 1.89
N LEU A 271 -12.28 -17.28 0.74
CA LEU A 271 -11.56 -16.00 0.68
C LEU A 271 -12.31 -14.89 1.45
N LEU A 272 -13.64 -14.86 1.37
CA LEU A 272 -14.46 -13.93 2.13
C LEU A 272 -14.33 -14.18 3.65
N GLU A 273 -14.34 -15.43 4.07
CA GLU A 273 -14.16 -15.77 5.48
C GLU A 273 -12.78 -15.33 6.00
N VAL A 274 -11.69 -15.63 5.26
CA VAL A 274 -10.33 -15.19 5.64
C VAL A 274 -10.19 -13.67 5.66
N SER A 275 -10.76 -12.99 4.66
CA SER A 275 -10.57 -11.55 4.50
C SER A 275 -11.55 -10.70 5.28
N SER A 276 -12.66 -11.26 5.75
CA SER A 276 -13.80 -10.50 6.30
C SER A 276 -14.23 -9.35 5.37
N GLY A 277 -14.14 -9.56 4.04
CA GLY A 277 -14.47 -8.57 3.02
C GLY A 277 -13.39 -7.53 2.72
N HIS A 278 -12.25 -7.56 3.39
CA HIS A 278 -11.13 -6.66 3.13
C HIS A 278 -10.32 -7.15 1.92
N VAL A 279 -10.42 -6.47 0.78
CA VAL A 279 -9.71 -6.85 -0.46
C VAL A 279 -8.19 -6.86 -0.29
N GLY A 280 -7.63 -6.00 0.55
CA GLY A 280 -6.20 -6.00 0.87
C GLY A 280 -5.74 -7.28 1.57
N ARG A 281 -6.61 -7.91 2.40
CA ARG A 281 -6.31 -9.22 3.00
C ARG A 281 -6.28 -10.33 1.96
N VAL A 282 -7.16 -10.28 0.95
CA VAL A 282 -7.14 -11.24 -0.17
C VAL A 282 -5.82 -11.13 -0.93
N ALA A 283 -5.42 -9.92 -1.32
CA ALA A 283 -4.15 -9.71 -2.01
C ALA A 283 -2.95 -10.16 -1.16
N ARG A 284 -2.98 -9.87 0.14
CA ARG A 284 -1.92 -10.29 1.08
C ARG A 284 -1.86 -11.80 1.26
N LEU A 285 -2.99 -12.49 1.36
CA LEU A 285 -3.01 -13.96 1.42
C LEU A 285 -2.38 -14.57 0.16
N LEU A 286 -2.74 -14.04 -1.02
CA LEU A 286 -2.18 -14.49 -2.29
C LEU A 286 -0.68 -14.17 -2.40
N SER A 287 -0.18 -13.07 -1.84
CA SER A 287 1.26 -12.75 -1.85
C SER A 287 2.10 -13.75 -1.05
N VAL A 288 1.48 -14.52 -0.17
CA VAL A 288 2.10 -15.66 0.53
C VAL A 288 1.90 -16.97 -0.26
N ALA A 289 0.67 -17.23 -0.76
CA ALA A 289 0.32 -18.48 -1.42
C ALA A 289 0.99 -18.63 -2.81
N ALA A 290 0.96 -17.59 -3.64
CA ALA A 290 1.42 -17.68 -5.03
C ALA A 290 2.94 -17.97 -5.16
N PRO A 291 3.85 -17.29 -4.43
CA PRO A 291 5.27 -17.65 -4.48
C PRO A 291 5.55 -19.08 -3.99
N ALA A 292 4.77 -19.57 -3.03
CA ALA A 292 4.89 -20.94 -2.52
C ALA A 292 4.46 -21.95 -3.60
N ALA A 293 3.33 -21.70 -4.28
CA ALA A 293 2.86 -22.52 -5.39
C ALA A 293 3.89 -22.56 -6.55
N VAL A 294 4.49 -21.41 -6.91
CA VAL A 294 5.57 -21.34 -7.90
C VAL A 294 6.77 -22.20 -7.50
N ARG A 295 7.21 -22.14 -6.24
CA ARG A 295 8.37 -22.92 -5.77
C ARG A 295 8.16 -24.42 -5.82
N ARG A 296 6.92 -24.90 -5.59
CA ARG A 296 6.59 -26.33 -5.72
C ARG A 296 6.31 -26.78 -7.16
N GLY A 297 6.32 -25.84 -8.13
CA GLY A 297 6.11 -26.14 -9.57
C GLY A 297 4.65 -26.27 -9.95
N ALA A 298 3.72 -25.71 -9.19
CA ALA A 298 2.29 -25.73 -9.52
C ALA A 298 1.96 -24.95 -10.80
N ALA A 299 0.89 -25.36 -11.48
CA ALA A 299 0.37 -24.67 -12.65
C ALA A 299 -0.55 -23.49 -12.30
N CYS A 300 -1.01 -23.38 -11.06
CA CYS A 300 -1.84 -22.31 -10.50
C CYS A 300 -1.73 -22.30 -8.97
N VAL A 301 -2.35 -21.32 -8.32
CA VAL A 301 -2.56 -21.37 -6.86
C VAL A 301 -3.70 -22.33 -6.58
N GLU A 302 -3.43 -23.39 -5.86
CA GLU A 302 -4.40 -24.43 -5.50
C GLU A 302 -4.99 -24.20 -4.09
N PRO A 303 -6.14 -24.79 -3.75
CA PRO A 303 -6.69 -24.73 -2.39
C PRO A 303 -5.68 -25.12 -1.30
N TYR A 304 -4.78 -26.04 -1.60
CA TYR A 304 -3.67 -26.41 -0.71
C TYR A 304 -2.75 -25.23 -0.38
N ASP A 305 -2.42 -24.39 -1.37
CA ASP A 305 -1.54 -23.23 -1.16
C ASP A 305 -2.25 -22.15 -0.35
N LEU A 306 -3.56 -21.94 -0.59
CA LEU A 306 -4.40 -21.01 0.16
C LEU A 306 -4.57 -21.49 1.60
N SER A 307 -4.83 -22.80 1.83
CA SER A 307 -4.88 -23.42 3.15
C SER A 307 -3.57 -23.22 3.91
N ARG A 308 -2.45 -23.50 3.26
CA ARG A 308 -1.12 -23.32 3.84
C ARG A 308 -0.87 -21.86 4.23
N ALA A 309 -1.12 -20.90 3.32
CA ALA A 309 -0.97 -19.48 3.58
C ALA A 309 -1.90 -19.00 4.71
N THR A 310 -3.12 -19.54 4.80
CA THR A 310 -4.05 -19.24 5.89
C THR A 310 -3.49 -19.67 7.23
N ARG A 311 -2.98 -20.89 7.33
CA ARG A 311 -2.41 -21.43 8.59
C ARG A 311 -1.09 -20.74 8.97
N GLU A 312 -0.20 -20.54 8.02
CA GLU A 312 1.13 -19.96 8.27
C GLU A 312 1.07 -18.45 8.53
N PHE A 313 0.10 -17.75 7.98
CA PHE A 313 0.04 -16.28 8.03
C PHE A 313 -1.26 -15.74 8.62
N ALA A 314 -2.44 -16.03 8.03
CA ALA A 314 -3.68 -15.34 8.37
C ALA A 314 -4.15 -15.65 9.81
N ILE A 315 -4.02 -16.89 10.26
CA ILE A 315 -4.34 -17.29 11.64
C ILE A 315 -3.35 -16.63 12.62
N GLY A 316 -2.06 -16.63 12.31
CA GLY A 316 -1.03 -15.97 13.12
C GLY A 316 -1.23 -14.45 13.20
N ALA A 317 -1.79 -13.84 12.15
CA ALA A 317 -2.16 -12.42 12.11
C ALA A 317 -3.51 -12.11 12.80
N GLY A 318 -4.18 -13.12 13.35
CA GLY A 318 -5.45 -12.94 14.06
C GLY A 318 -6.66 -12.62 13.16
N TRP A 319 -6.59 -12.95 11.86
CA TRP A 319 -7.71 -12.67 10.97
C TRP A 319 -8.89 -13.62 11.16
N LEU A 320 -8.59 -14.88 11.52
CA LEU A 320 -9.55 -15.94 11.78
C LEU A 320 -8.91 -17.02 12.67
N VAL A 321 -9.71 -17.96 13.14
CA VAL A 321 -9.27 -19.03 14.05
C VAL A 321 -9.08 -20.35 13.30
N THR A 322 -9.90 -20.64 12.30
CA THR A 322 -9.96 -21.90 11.57
C THR A 322 -9.68 -21.71 10.09
N ASP A 323 -9.08 -22.70 9.44
CA ASP A 323 -8.77 -22.66 8.01
C ASP A 323 -9.98 -23.09 7.16
N PRO A 324 -10.61 -22.15 6.38
CA PRO A 324 -11.78 -22.46 5.57
C PRO A 324 -11.44 -23.23 4.29
N PHE A 325 -10.16 -23.31 3.91
CA PHE A 325 -9.68 -24.11 2.79
C PHE A 325 -9.34 -25.54 3.18
N SER A 326 -9.50 -25.92 4.47
CA SER A 326 -9.12 -27.23 4.95
C SER A 326 -9.82 -28.32 4.11
N ILE A 327 -9.03 -28.93 3.23
CA ILE A 327 -9.38 -30.18 2.57
C ILE A 327 -8.77 -31.23 3.48
N ALA A 328 -9.56 -32.24 3.89
CA ALA A 328 -8.99 -33.42 4.51
C ALA A 328 -7.77 -33.84 3.67
N ALA A 329 -6.62 -33.99 4.33
CA ALA A 329 -5.41 -34.41 3.65
C ALA A 329 -5.73 -35.65 2.81
N PRO A 330 -5.25 -35.73 1.55
CA PRO A 330 -5.47 -36.91 0.71
C PRO A 330 -4.86 -38.15 1.35
#